data_b0e479d77b7fe9828d57cd76523e9c3c
#
_entry.id   b0e479d77b7fe9828d57cd76523e9c3c
#
_cell.length_a   1.000
_cell.length_b   1.000
_cell.length_c   1.000
_cell.angle_alpha   90.00
_cell.angle_beta   90.00
_cell.angle_gamma   90.00
#
_symmetry.space_group_name_H-M   'P 1'
#
loop_
_entity.id
_entity.type
_entity.pdbx_description
1 polymer ?
#
loop_
_entity_poly.entity_id
_entity_poly.type
_entity_poly.pdbx_seq_one_letter_code
_entity_poly.pdbx_strand_id
1 'polypeptide(L)'
;MENVMGRDELTSSAALQARVNELQWHHTIDLGDGVVTPGGKSQAICAEEVRLIFDRIRLNGLSVLDVGAWNGLFSFEARRRNAARVLATDSYCWAHPHIRGRETFDLARVALGLDVEAQEIDAADLSPESVGEFDVILFLGVFYHRYDAVDTLAKVARLAKQLLIVETHLELRDIDEPAMIFFPGTELANDPTNWWGPNEHLIRDLLVGHGFKDIEATAHPGGTNRAIFHAWRSTEARLRPVAESERLKPLSRSLKCRRAVRAIFGRKK
;
A
#
# COMPACT_ATOMS: atom_id res chain seq x y z
N MET A 1 -28.61 -6.33 16.04
CA MET A 1 -29.10 -4.97 15.71
C MET A 1 -27.87 -4.12 15.52
N GLU A 2 -27.37 -4.08 14.28
CA GLU A 2 -26.24 -3.23 13.89
C GLU A 2 -26.70 -1.78 13.89
N ASN A 3 -26.05 -0.99 14.72
CA ASN A 3 -26.29 0.45 14.80
C ASN A 3 -25.64 1.11 13.58
N VAL A 4 -26.39 1.24 12.49
CA VAL A 4 -25.98 2.01 11.31
C VAL A 4 -26.02 3.48 11.71
N MET A 5 -24.87 4.03 12.12
CA MET A 5 -24.71 5.45 12.42
C MET A 5 -25.17 6.30 11.23
N GLY A 6 -26.04 7.27 11.51
CA GLY A 6 -26.68 8.13 10.54
C GLY A 6 -25.69 9.09 9.86
N ARG A 7 -26.03 9.50 8.64
CA ARG A 7 -25.26 10.37 7.73
C ARG A 7 -24.80 11.72 8.30
N ASP A 8 -25.43 12.19 9.35
CA ASP A 8 -25.16 13.52 9.93
C ASP A 8 -24.03 13.49 10.98
N GLU A 9 -23.59 12.31 11.42
CA GLU A 9 -22.59 12.17 12.49
C GLU A 9 -21.15 12.34 12.04
N LEU A 10 -20.82 12.17 10.77
CA LEU A 10 -19.46 12.38 10.22
C LEU A 10 -19.25 13.80 9.67
N THR A 11 -20.16 14.73 9.91
CA THR A 11 -20.10 16.09 9.33
C THR A 11 -19.14 17.02 10.06
N SER A 12 -18.65 16.67 11.26
CA SER A 12 -17.66 17.45 12.01
C SER A 12 -16.34 16.69 12.15
N SER A 13 -15.23 17.43 12.20
CA SER A 13 -13.89 16.85 12.47
C SER A 13 -13.86 16.07 13.79
N ALA A 14 -14.63 16.51 14.79
CA ALA A 14 -14.72 15.83 16.09
C ALA A 14 -15.38 14.44 15.97
N ALA A 15 -16.46 14.32 15.20
CA ALA A 15 -17.13 13.03 14.98
C ALA A 15 -16.25 12.08 14.17
N LEU A 16 -15.57 12.59 13.13
CA LEU A 16 -14.60 11.79 12.37
C LEU A 16 -13.45 11.31 13.26
N GLN A 17 -12.88 12.19 14.09
CA GLN A 17 -11.81 11.81 15.03
C GLN A 17 -12.29 10.78 16.05
N ALA A 18 -13.51 10.90 16.58
CA ALA A 18 -14.09 9.89 17.48
C ALA A 18 -14.16 8.52 16.79
N ARG A 19 -14.66 8.47 15.54
CA ARG A 19 -14.73 7.22 14.78
C ARG A 19 -13.35 6.64 14.46
N VAL A 20 -12.38 7.47 14.11
CA VAL A 20 -10.98 7.08 13.90
C VAL A 20 -10.41 6.41 15.15
N ASN A 21 -10.69 6.93 16.34
CA ASN A 21 -10.16 6.41 17.60
C ASN A 21 -10.77 5.06 18.04
N GLU A 22 -11.90 4.64 17.45
CA GLU A 22 -12.52 3.33 17.70
C GLU A 22 -11.89 2.19 16.90
N LEU A 23 -11.03 2.51 15.92
CA LEU A 23 -10.48 1.56 14.97
C LEU A 23 -8.97 1.38 15.15
N GLN A 24 -8.46 0.23 14.73
CA GLN A 24 -7.02 -0.04 14.72
C GLN A 24 -6.41 0.42 13.40
N TRP A 25 -5.35 1.21 13.51
CA TRP A 25 -4.63 1.75 12.36
C TRP A 25 -3.19 1.27 12.33
N HIS A 26 -2.72 0.82 11.18
CA HIS A 26 -1.32 0.51 10.95
C HIS A 26 -0.53 1.76 10.58
N HIS A 27 -1.08 2.57 9.67
CA HIS A 27 -0.45 3.79 9.19
C HIS A 27 -1.04 5.03 9.88
N THR A 28 -0.18 6.01 10.14
CA THR A 28 -0.61 7.35 10.55
C THR A 28 -0.91 8.15 9.29
N ILE A 29 -2.20 8.45 9.05
CA ILE A 29 -2.71 9.14 7.87
C ILE A 29 -3.35 10.46 8.31
N ASP A 30 -2.96 11.56 7.65
CA ASP A 30 -3.64 12.84 7.77
C ASP A 30 -4.89 12.82 6.88
N LEU A 31 -6.06 12.84 7.51
CA LEU A 31 -7.37 12.84 6.85
C LEU A 31 -7.87 14.26 6.54
N GLY A 32 -7.13 15.29 6.91
CA GLY A 32 -7.51 16.69 6.78
C GLY A 32 -8.25 17.24 8.00
N ASP A 33 -8.43 18.56 8.03
CA ASP A 33 -9.13 19.29 9.09
C ASP A 33 -8.66 18.98 10.53
N GLY A 34 -7.35 18.60 10.67
CA GLY A 34 -6.72 18.27 11.94
C GLY A 34 -6.99 16.84 12.44
N VAL A 35 -7.65 16.01 11.64
CA VAL A 35 -7.92 14.60 11.98
C VAL A 35 -6.77 13.73 11.47
N VAL A 36 -6.13 13.01 12.40
CA VAL A 36 -4.99 12.12 12.11
C VAL A 36 -5.25 10.75 12.71
N THR A 37 -4.98 9.68 11.96
CA THR A 37 -5.16 8.32 12.45
C THR A 37 -4.06 7.93 13.44
N PRO A 38 -4.36 7.19 14.53
CA PRO A 38 -3.39 6.77 15.54
C PRO A 38 -2.65 5.49 15.08
N GLY A 39 -1.89 5.58 13.98
CA GLY A 39 -1.21 4.42 13.41
C GLY A 39 -0.07 3.89 14.28
N GLY A 40 0.19 2.58 14.19
CA GLY A 40 1.37 1.96 14.80
C GLY A 40 2.69 2.44 14.18
N LYS A 41 2.71 2.81 12.89
CA LYS A 41 3.82 3.53 12.25
C LYS A 41 3.62 5.03 12.45
N SER A 42 4.66 5.72 12.95
CA SER A 42 4.61 7.17 13.15
C SER A 42 4.42 7.94 11.83
N GLN A 43 3.90 9.15 11.91
CA GLN A 43 3.74 10.02 10.73
C GLN A 43 5.07 10.27 10.00
N ALA A 44 6.17 10.40 10.73
CA ALA A 44 7.49 10.60 10.14
C ALA A 44 7.96 9.37 9.34
N ILE A 45 7.75 8.16 9.85
CA ILE A 45 8.06 6.92 9.13
C ILE A 45 7.18 6.80 7.90
N CYS A 46 5.86 7.00 8.02
CA CYS A 46 4.94 6.95 6.88
C CYS A 46 5.30 7.97 5.79
N ALA A 47 5.66 9.20 6.17
CA ALA A 47 6.07 10.24 5.23
C ALA A 47 7.36 9.86 4.48
N GLU A 48 8.33 9.29 5.18
CA GLU A 48 9.58 8.86 4.57
C GLU A 48 9.41 7.63 3.68
N GLU A 49 8.58 6.65 4.06
CA GLU A 49 8.18 5.54 3.18
C GLU A 49 7.55 6.06 1.88
N VAL A 50 6.58 6.96 1.99
CA VAL A 50 5.91 7.60 0.85
C VAL A 50 6.94 8.31 -0.04
N ARG A 51 7.88 9.05 0.54
CA ARG A 51 8.95 9.73 -0.19
C ARG A 51 9.84 8.73 -0.95
N LEU A 52 10.30 7.68 -0.27
CA LEU A 52 11.18 6.68 -0.87
C LEU A 52 10.50 5.89 -1.98
N ILE A 53 9.21 5.59 -1.84
CA ILE A 53 8.44 4.84 -2.83
C ILE A 53 8.11 5.69 -4.05
N PHE A 54 7.63 6.93 -3.85
CA PHE A 54 7.00 7.68 -4.94
C PHE A 54 7.81 8.83 -5.53
N ASP A 55 8.75 9.45 -4.80
CA ASP A 55 9.46 10.65 -5.31
C ASP A 55 10.41 10.33 -6.47
N ARG A 56 10.62 9.05 -6.76
CA ARG A 56 11.44 8.56 -7.87
C ARG A 56 10.66 8.31 -9.16
N ILE A 57 9.32 8.38 -9.10
CA ILE A 57 8.44 7.99 -10.19
C ILE A 57 7.38 9.05 -10.45
N ARG A 58 6.89 9.12 -11.67
CA ARG A 58 5.72 9.91 -12.05
C ARG A 58 4.54 9.00 -12.27
N LEU A 59 3.47 9.22 -11.52
CA LEU A 59 2.25 8.42 -11.61
C LEU A 59 1.17 9.07 -12.49
N ASN A 60 1.40 10.29 -12.96
CA ASN A 60 0.40 11.02 -13.74
C ASN A 60 -0.04 10.23 -14.98
N GLY A 61 -1.31 9.89 -15.03
CA GLY A 61 -1.93 9.13 -16.13
C GLY A 61 -1.71 7.62 -16.07
N LEU A 62 -0.96 7.09 -15.10
CA LEU A 62 -0.68 5.66 -14.94
C LEU A 62 -1.73 4.96 -14.09
N SER A 63 -1.85 3.64 -14.29
CA SER A 63 -2.63 2.74 -13.44
C SER A 63 -1.75 2.13 -12.35
N VAL A 64 -2.27 2.07 -11.11
CA VAL A 64 -1.57 1.54 -9.93
C VAL A 64 -2.41 0.45 -9.28
N LEU A 65 -1.81 -0.70 -9.02
CA LEU A 65 -2.34 -1.76 -8.15
C LEU A 65 -1.58 -1.74 -6.83
N ASP A 66 -2.30 -1.64 -5.72
CA ASP A 66 -1.76 -1.73 -4.36
C ASP A 66 -2.18 -3.07 -3.74
N VAL A 67 -1.24 -3.99 -3.56
CA VAL A 67 -1.46 -5.34 -3.07
C VAL A 67 -1.15 -5.41 -1.57
N GLY A 68 -2.13 -5.77 -0.75
CA GLY A 68 -2.03 -5.71 0.71
C GLY A 68 -2.19 -4.28 1.23
N ALA A 69 -3.16 -3.54 0.72
CA ALA A 69 -3.31 -2.11 0.94
C ALA A 69 -3.64 -1.70 2.40
N TRP A 70 -4.17 -2.63 3.19
CA TRP A 70 -4.60 -2.42 4.59
C TRP A 70 -5.44 -1.15 4.75
N ASN A 71 -4.88 -0.08 5.41
CA ASN A 71 -5.59 1.18 5.63
C ASN A 71 -5.52 2.15 4.43
N GLY A 72 -4.80 1.80 3.35
CA GLY A 72 -4.80 2.50 2.08
C GLY A 72 -3.80 3.66 1.93
N LEU A 73 -2.84 3.85 2.85
CA LEU A 73 -1.88 4.96 2.78
C LEU A 73 -1.28 5.12 1.38
N PHE A 74 -0.72 4.05 0.82
CA PHE A 74 -0.02 4.10 -0.47
C PHE A 74 -0.97 4.23 -1.65
N SER A 75 -2.16 3.62 -1.57
CA SER A 75 -3.24 3.82 -2.56
C SER A 75 -3.67 5.28 -2.62
N PHE A 76 -3.87 5.94 -1.48
CA PHE A 76 -4.27 7.34 -1.42
C PHE A 76 -3.16 8.26 -1.91
N GLU A 77 -1.91 7.97 -1.58
CA GLU A 77 -0.76 8.72 -2.09
C GLU A 77 -0.58 8.56 -3.59
N ALA A 78 -0.77 7.37 -4.14
CA ALA A 78 -0.77 7.17 -5.59
C ALA A 78 -1.85 8.03 -6.28
N ARG A 79 -3.06 8.06 -5.72
CA ARG A 79 -4.15 8.88 -6.26
C ARG A 79 -3.89 10.38 -6.15
N ARG A 80 -3.32 10.84 -5.04
CA ARG A 80 -2.90 12.24 -4.85
C ARG A 80 -1.84 12.69 -5.86
N ARG A 81 -1.00 11.74 -6.33
CA ARG A 81 0.03 11.95 -7.36
C ARG A 81 -0.51 11.79 -8.80
N ASN A 82 -1.84 11.92 -8.97
CA ASN A 82 -2.55 11.90 -10.24
C ASN A 82 -2.45 10.57 -11.01
N ALA A 83 -2.31 9.43 -10.33
CA ALA A 83 -2.54 8.15 -10.97
C ALA A 83 -3.96 8.14 -11.59
N ALA A 84 -4.09 7.70 -12.84
CA ALA A 84 -5.36 7.73 -13.56
C ALA A 84 -6.36 6.72 -12.97
N ARG A 85 -5.84 5.56 -12.55
CA ARG A 85 -6.59 4.49 -11.90
C ARG A 85 -5.79 3.98 -10.71
N VAL A 86 -6.43 3.76 -9.57
CA VAL A 86 -5.84 3.08 -8.42
C VAL A 86 -6.80 1.99 -7.95
N LEU A 87 -6.33 0.75 -7.92
CA LEU A 87 -7.01 -0.39 -7.31
C LEU A 87 -6.25 -0.83 -6.07
N ALA A 88 -6.89 -0.76 -4.92
CA ALA A 88 -6.42 -1.33 -3.67
C ALA A 88 -6.97 -2.75 -3.52
N THR A 89 -6.13 -3.69 -3.14
CA THR A 89 -6.51 -5.08 -2.83
C THR A 89 -5.97 -5.51 -1.48
N ASP A 90 -6.75 -6.28 -0.76
CA ASP A 90 -6.35 -6.94 0.49
C ASP A 90 -7.31 -8.10 0.74
N SER A 91 -6.89 -9.07 1.52
CA SER A 91 -7.76 -10.16 1.99
C SER A 91 -7.64 -10.29 3.50
N TYR A 92 -6.43 -10.53 4.00
CA TYR A 92 -6.21 -10.84 5.40
C TYR A 92 -6.65 -9.71 6.35
N CYS A 93 -6.13 -8.49 6.14
CA CYS A 93 -6.46 -7.37 7.01
C CYS A 93 -7.91 -6.91 6.85
N TRP A 94 -8.46 -7.03 5.63
CA TRP A 94 -9.83 -6.58 5.35
C TRP A 94 -10.89 -7.56 5.88
N ALA A 95 -10.66 -8.87 5.75
CA ALA A 95 -11.59 -9.88 6.24
C ALA A 95 -11.45 -10.17 7.76
N HIS A 96 -10.33 -9.75 8.39
CA HIS A 96 -10.04 -10.10 9.77
C HIS A 96 -10.95 -9.33 10.75
N PRO A 97 -11.75 -10.03 11.60
CA PRO A 97 -12.82 -9.42 12.39
C PRO A 97 -12.35 -8.41 13.44
N HIS A 98 -11.11 -8.58 13.95
CA HIS A 98 -10.55 -7.67 14.95
C HIS A 98 -9.74 -6.52 14.33
N ILE A 99 -9.10 -6.72 13.18
CA ILE A 99 -8.34 -5.69 12.49
C ILE A 99 -9.28 -4.65 11.86
N ARG A 100 -10.40 -5.11 11.28
CA ARG A 100 -11.40 -4.26 10.61
C ARG A 100 -10.76 -3.36 9.54
N GLY A 101 -9.76 -3.90 8.82
CA GLY A 101 -8.95 -3.15 7.87
C GLY A 101 -9.76 -2.55 6.73
N ARG A 102 -10.79 -3.25 6.24
CA ARG A 102 -11.70 -2.73 5.21
C ARG A 102 -12.43 -1.48 5.69
N GLU A 103 -12.85 -1.45 6.93
CA GLU A 103 -13.58 -0.32 7.49
C GLU A 103 -12.66 0.91 7.66
N THR A 104 -11.41 0.72 8.10
CA THR A 104 -10.44 1.80 8.20
C THR A 104 -10.10 2.36 6.81
N PHE A 105 -9.94 1.49 5.81
CA PHE A 105 -9.70 1.88 4.42
C PHE A 105 -10.87 2.74 3.89
N ASP A 106 -12.11 2.26 4.02
CA ASP A 106 -13.29 2.97 3.51
C ASP A 106 -13.52 4.30 4.25
N LEU A 107 -13.29 4.34 5.57
CA LEU A 107 -13.38 5.58 6.35
C LEU A 107 -12.36 6.62 5.85
N ALA A 108 -11.10 6.22 5.67
CA ALA A 108 -10.06 7.12 5.19
C ALA A 108 -10.33 7.57 3.74
N ARG A 109 -10.73 6.65 2.86
CA ARG A 109 -11.09 6.95 1.46
C ARG A 109 -12.19 7.99 1.35
N VAL A 110 -13.24 7.84 2.18
CA VAL A 110 -14.38 8.77 2.20
C VAL A 110 -13.97 10.12 2.78
N ALA A 111 -13.22 10.13 3.89
CA ALA A 111 -12.74 11.37 4.52
C ALA A 111 -11.84 12.18 3.58
N LEU A 112 -10.97 11.50 2.84
CA LEU A 112 -10.07 12.13 1.86
C LEU A 112 -10.76 12.51 0.54
N GLY A 113 -11.95 12.00 0.27
CA GLY A 113 -12.68 12.23 -0.98
C GLY A 113 -11.93 11.71 -2.21
N LEU A 114 -11.16 10.63 -2.06
CA LEU A 114 -10.33 10.07 -3.13
C LEU A 114 -11.06 8.93 -3.86
N ASP A 115 -10.95 8.96 -5.18
CA ASP A 115 -11.48 7.91 -6.05
C ASP A 115 -10.43 6.79 -6.17
N VAL A 116 -10.53 5.79 -5.28
CA VAL A 116 -9.71 4.58 -5.24
C VAL A 116 -10.64 3.38 -5.26
N GLU A 117 -10.45 2.51 -6.24
CA GLU A 117 -11.15 1.23 -6.32
C GLU A 117 -10.66 0.30 -5.20
N ALA A 118 -11.54 -0.59 -4.72
CA ALA A 118 -11.21 -1.53 -3.66
C ALA A 118 -11.83 -2.90 -3.92
N GLN A 119 -11.00 -3.93 -3.96
CA GLN A 119 -11.41 -5.31 -4.17
C GLN A 119 -10.82 -6.22 -3.09
N GLU A 120 -11.69 -6.94 -2.36
CA GLU A 120 -11.24 -7.97 -1.42
C GLU A 120 -10.86 -9.22 -2.22
N ILE A 121 -9.55 -9.50 -2.29
CA ILE A 121 -8.99 -10.64 -3.02
C ILE A 121 -7.63 -11.00 -2.42
N ASP A 122 -7.34 -12.29 -2.31
CA ASP A 122 -6.04 -12.76 -1.85
C ASP A 122 -4.96 -12.52 -2.91
N ALA A 123 -3.75 -12.16 -2.46
CA ALA A 123 -2.62 -11.93 -3.36
C ALA A 123 -2.27 -13.16 -4.23
N ALA A 124 -2.54 -14.37 -3.74
CA ALA A 124 -2.36 -15.61 -4.50
C ALA A 124 -3.41 -15.83 -5.61
N ASP A 125 -4.54 -15.13 -5.56
CA ASP A 125 -5.63 -15.24 -6.53
C ASP A 125 -5.59 -14.12 -7.59
N LEU A 126 -4.59 -13.24 -7.50
CA LEU A 126 -4.40 -12.16 -8.47
C LEU A 126 -4.00 -12.73 -9.84
N SER A 127 -4.72 -12.30 -10.86
CA SER A 127 -4.45 -12.65 -12.26
C SER A 127 -4.91 -11.52 -13.20
N PRO A 128 -4.48 -11.54 -14.49
CA PRO A 128 -4.98 -10.59 -15.48
C PRO A 128 -6.51 -10.63 -15.63
N GLU A 129 -7.12 -11.80 -15.40
CA GLU A 129 -8.58 -11.99 -15.51
C GLU A 129 -9.32 -11.41 -14.30
N SER A 130 -8.72 -11.46 -13.09
CA SER A 130 -9.37 -11.00 -11.86
C SER A 130 -9.25 -9.48 -11.66
N VAL A 131 -8.13 -8.87 -12.02
CA VAL A 131 -7.85 -7.44 -11.75
C VAL A 131 -7.35 -6.65 -12.97
N GLY A 132 -6.87 -7.34 -14.02
CA GLY A 132 -6.20 -6.74 -15.15
C GLY A 132 -4.71 -6.51 -14.91
N GLU A 133 -4.07 -5.81 -15.83
CA GLU A 133 -2.66 -5.41 -15.74
C GLU A 133 -2.54 -3.92 -15.43
N PHE A 134 -1.47 -3.54 -14.71
CA PHE A 134 -1.22 -2.18 -14.24
C PHE A 134 0.16 -1.68 -14.65
N ASP A 135 0.28 -0.37 -14.82
CA ASP A 135 1.57 0.24 -15.14
C ASP A 135 2.55 0.13 -13.97
N VAL A 136 2.04 0.32 -12.76
CA VAL A 136 2.81 0.24 -11.50
C VAL A 136 2.08 -0.67 -10.52
N ILE A 137 2.84 -1.55 -9.87
CA ILE A 137 2.34 -2.38 -8.77
C ILE A 137 3.13 -2.07 -7.50
N LEU A 138 2.40 -1.92 -6.41
CA LEU A 138 2.93 -1.82 -5.06
C LEU A 138 2.71 -3.17 -4.36
N PHE A 139 3.79 -3.81 -3.90
CA PHE A 139 3.79 -5.06 -3.15
C PHE A 139 4.61 -4.85 -1.87
N LEU A 140 4.01 -4.11 -0.94
CA LEU A 140 4.69 -3.52 0.19
C LEU A 140 4.30 -4.22 1.50
N GLY A 141 5.28 -4.85 2.16
CA GLY A 141 5.04 -5.54 3.43
C GLY A 141 4.24 -6.83 3.29
N VAL A 142 4.22 -7.47 2.12
CA VAL A 142 3.40 -8.67 1.86
C VAL A 142 4.25 -9.92 1.68
N PHE A 143 5.39 -9.86 1.01
CA PHE A 143 6.20 -11.03 0.64
C PHE A 143 6.46 -11.97 1.82
N TYR A 144 6.99 -11.44 2.92
CA TYR A 144 7.39 -12.24 4.08
C TYR A 144 6.20 -12.79 4.90
N HIS A 145 4.99 -12.25 4.70
CA HIS A 145 3.76 -12.76 5.28
C HIS A 145 3.12 -13.90 4.47
N ARG A 146 3.62 -14.17 3.28
CA ARG A 146 3.06 -15.23 2.43
C ARG A 146 3.82 -16.54 2.62
N TYR A 147 3.13 -17.63 2.96
CA TYR A 147 3.74 -18.95 2.99
C TYR A 147 4.22 -19.37 1.59
N ASP A 148 3.48 -19.01 0.55
CA ASP A 148 3.74 -19.21 -0.87
C ASP A 148 4.42 -17.98 -1.53
N ALA A 149 5.32 -17.31 -0.81
CA ALA A 149 5.89 -15.99 -1.15
C ALA A 149 6.43 -15.89 -2.58
N VAL A 150 7.18 -16.91 -3.03
CA VAL A 150 7.80 -16.93 -4.37
C VAL A 150 6.73 -17.04 -5.47
N ASP A 151 5.74 -17.92 -5.30
CA ASP A 151 4.64 -18.08 -6.26
C ASP A 151 3.75 -16.82 -6.30
N THR A 152 3.44 -16.26 -5.15
CA THR A 152 2.68 -15.00 -5.06
C THR A 152 3.43 -13.85 -5.75
N LEU A 153 4.74 -13.70 -5.52
CA LEU A 153 5.54 -12.68 -6.21
C LEU A 153 5.52 -12.90 -7.74
N ALA A 154 5.59 -14.15 -8.22
CA ALA A 154 5.50 -14.48 -9.64
C ALA A 154 4.17 -14.05 -10.26
N LYS A 155 3.05 -14.26 -9.55
CA LYS A 155 1.71 -13.84 -9.98
C LYS A 155 1.61 -12.32 -10.04
N VAL A 156 2.01 -11.63 -8.98
CA VAL A 156 2.02 -10.16 -8.91
C VAL A 156 2.92 -9.57 -10.01
N ALA A 157 4.11 -10.13 -10.21
CA ALA A 157 5.05 -9.67 -11.23
C ALA A 157 4.47 -9.71 -12.66
N ARG A 158 3.64 -10.69 -12.98
CA ARG A 158 2.99 -10.80 -14.32
C ARG A 158 2.03 -9.66 -14.60
N LEU A 159 1.45 -9.05 -13.58
CA LEU A 159 0.48 -7.95 -13.72
C LEU A 159 1.17 -6.60 -13.97
N ALA A 160 2.49 -6.48 -13.72
CA ALA A 160 3.22 -5.23 -13.86
C ALA A 160 3.65 -4.99 -15.31
N LYS A 161 3.17 -3.93 -15.93
CA LYS A 161 3.59 -3.52 -17.29
C LYS A 161 4.94 -2.83 -17.29
N GLN A 162 5.23 -1.97 -16.30
CA GLN A 162 6.41 -1.11 -16.30
C GLN A 162 7.23 -1.27 -15.02
N LEU A 163 6.61 -1.18 -13.85
CA LEU A 163 7.27 -1.08 -12.55
C LEU A 163 6.59 -1.97 -11.51
N LEU A 164 7.38 -2.74 -10.78
CA LEU A 164 6.99 -3.41 -9.55
C LEU A 164 7.82 -2.82 -8.40
N ILE A 165 7.16 -2.38 -7.35
CA ILE A 165 7.82 -1.93 -6.12
C ILE A 165 7.57 -2.96 -5.04
N VAL A 166 8.64 -3.59 -4.57
CA VAL A 166 8.58 -4.60 -3.49
C VAL A 166 9.20 -4.01 -2.24
N GLU A 167 8.49 -4.07 -1.13
CA GLU A 167 9.09 -3.80 0.18
C GLU A 167 9.01 -5.07 1.01
N THR A 168 10.13 -5.48 1.61
CA THR A 168 10.20 -6.70 2.40
C THR A 168 11.23 -6.64 3.51
N HIS A 169 11.02 -7.50 4.54
CA HIS A 169 12.04 -7.83 5.52
C HIS A 169 13.21 -8.56 4.85
N LEU A 170 14.42 -8.33 5.34
CA LEU A 170 15.65 -8.98 4.86
C LEU A 170 16.41 -9.66 5.99
N GLU A 171 16.94 -10.84 5.68
CA GLU A 171 17.87 -11.60 6.53
C GLU A 171 19.11 -12.00 5.73
N LEU A 172 20.04 -12.74 6.31
CA LEU A 172 21.21 -13.32 5.64
C LEU A 172 22.01 -12.32 4.81
N ARG A 173 22.23 -11.11 5.35
CA ARG A 173 22.87 -9.99 4.61
C ARG A 173 24.33 -10.25 4.26
N ASP A 174 25.00 -11.16 4.98
CA ASP A 174 26.39 -11.54 4.77
C ASP A 174 26.53 -12.78 3.87
N ILE A 175 25.44 -13.25 3.27
CA ILE A 175 25.39 -14.38 2.34
C ILE A 175 25.19 -13.84 0.92
N ASP A 176 26.16 -14.12 0.05
CA ASP A 176 26.12 -13.66 -1.35
C ASP A 176 25.20 -14.54 -2.22
N GLU A 177 24.98 -15.81 -1.85
CA GLU A 177 24.07 -16.71 -2.55
C GLU A 177 22.62 -16.31 -2.27
N PRO A 178 21.72 -16.37 -3.29
CA PRO A 178 20.29 -16.17 -3.11
C PRO A 178 19.71 -17.14 -2.07
N ALA A 179 19.22 -16.62 -0.95
CA ALA A 179 18.76 -17.45 0.16
C ALA A 179 17.64 -16.78 0.97
N MET A 180 16.85 -17.58 1.69
CA MET A 180 15.90 -17.10 2.68
C MET A 180 15.79 -18.04 3.87
N ILE A 181 15.50 -17.49 5.06
CA ILE A 181 15.22 -18.23 6.29
C ILE A 181 13.71 -18.41 6.42
N PHE A 182 13.31 -19.60 6.88
CA PHE A 182 11.95 -19.90 7.30
C PHE A 182 11.81 -19.69 8.81
N PHE A 183 10.76 -18.97 9.22
CA PHE A 183 10.40 -18.76 10.62
C PHE A 183 9.12 -19.51 10.93
N PRO A 184 9.18 -20.65 11.67
CA PRO A 184 8.00 -21.49 11.91
C PRO A 184 7.04 -20.98 12.99
N GLY A 185 7.41 -19.91 13.70
CA GLY A 185 6.65 -19.39 14.83
C GLY A 185 6.65 -17.88 14.94
N THR A 186 7.06 -17.36 16.07
CA THR A 186 7.04 -15.91 16.38
C THR A 186 8.42 -15.28 16.43
N GLU A 187 9.43 -15.94 15.86
CA GLU A 187 10.84 -15.55 15.94
C GLU A 187 11.08 -14.20 15.26
N LEU A 188 10.35 -13.93 14.18
CA LEU A 188 10.45 -12.65 13.49
C LEU A 188 9.40 -11.67 14.02
N ALA A 189 9.87 -10.67 14.75
CA ALA A 189 9.08 -9.56 15.28
C ALA A 189 7.88 -9.97 16.17
N ASN A 190 7.93 -11.16 16.78
CA ASN A 190 6.87 -11.72 17.60
C ASN A 190 5.50 -11.85 16.88
N ASP A 191 5.53 -12.05 15.57
CA ASP A 191 4.38 -12.16 14.69
C ASP A 191 4.37 -13.53 13.97
N PRO A 192 3.38 -14.40 14.25
CA PRO A 192 3.33 -15.74 13.65
C PRO A 192 2.95 -15.75 12.16
N THR A 193 2.67 -14.59 11.58
CA THR A 193 2.41 -14.46 10.15
C THR A 193 3.65 -14.09 9.34
N ASN A 194 4.80 -13.91 10.01
CA ASN A 194 6.08 -13.65 9.37
C ASN A 194 6.79 -14.99 9.07
N TRP A 195 6.68 -15.47 7.83
CA TRP A 195 7.20 -16.79 7.43
C TRP A 195 8.63 -16.76 6.91
N TRP A 196 9.05 -15.68 6.24
CA TRP A 196 10.27 -15.66 5.45
C TRP A 196 11.14 -14.44 5.69
N GLY A 197 12.45 -14.66 5.76
CA GLY A 197 13.46 -13.60 5.70
C GLY A 197 14.40 -13.85 4.50
N PRO A 198 14.09 -13.32 3.31
CA PRO A 198 14.98 -13.39 2.16
C PRO A 198 16.19 -12.49 2.34
N ASN A 199 17.28 -12.75 1.60
CA ASN A 199 18.32 -11.77 1.40
C ASN A 199 18.06 -10.92 0.13
N GLU A 200 18.84 -9.86 -0.03
CA GLU A 200 18.72 -8.94 -1.17
C GLU A 200 18.97 -9.66 -2.50
N HIS A 201 19.93 -10.59 -2.54
CA HIS A 201 20.28 -11.38 -3.73
C HIS A 201 19.09 -12.20 -4.22
N LEU A 202 18.38 -12.88 -3.33
CA LEU A 202 17.19 -13.65 -3.70
C LEU A 202 16.09 -12.76 -4.30
N ILE A 203 15.79 -11.61 -3.68
CA ILE A 203 14.76 -10.71 -4.21
C ILE A 203 15.16 -10.19 -5.59
N ARG A 204 16.42 -9.80 -5.79
CA ARG A 204 16.92 -9.35 -7.09
C ARG A 204 16.81 -10.45 -8.16
N ASP A 205 17.24 -11.66 -7.86
CA ASP A 205 17.21 -12.78 -8.80
C ASP A 205 15.78 -13.18 -9.16
N LEU A 206 14.87 -13.19 -8.21
CA LEU A 206 13.44 -13.40 -8.48
C LEU A 206 12.90 -12.33 -9.43
N LEU A 207 13.19 -11.04 -9.18
CA LEU A 207 12.75 -9.94 -10.03
C LEU A 207 13.35 -10.04 -11.43
N VAL A 208 14.65 -10.34 -11.56
CA VAL A 208 15.31 -10.57 -12.85
C VAL A 208 14.69 -11.77 -13.58
N GLY A 209 14.44 -12.86 -12.88
CA GLY A 209 13.78 -14.06 -13.43
C GLY A 209 12.37 -13.78 -13.96
N HIS A 210 11.68 -12.76 -13.41
CA HIS A 210 10.37 -12.30 -13.88
C HIS A 210 10.44 -11.17 -14.92
N GLY A 211 11.65 -10.88 -15.46
CA GLY A 211 11.84 -10.00 -16.61
C GLY A 211 12.02 -8.51 -16.28
N PHE A 212 12.31 -8.17 -15.03
CA PHE A 212 12.73 -6.82 -14.66
C PHE A 212 14.22 -6.66 -14.91
N LYS A 213 14.63 -5.56 -15.54
CA LYS A 213 16.01 -5.35 -16.04
C LYS A 213 16.78 -4.27 -15.29
N ASP A 214 16.09 -3.36 -14.63
CA ASP A 214 16.69 -2.29 -13.83
C ASP A 214 16.10 -2.37 -12.42
N ILE A 215 16.93 -2.62 -11.40
CA ILE A 215 16.48 -2.85 -10.04
C ILE A 215 17.31 -1.99 -9.08
N GLU A 216 16.66 -1.05 -8.43
CA GLU A 216 17.24 -0.24 -7.36
C GLU A 216 16.72 -0.68 -5.99
N ALA A 217 17.61 -0.90 -5.04
CA ALA A 217 17.26 -1.15 -3.65
C ALA A 217 17.59 0.07 -2.79
N THR A 218 16.70 0.38 -1.85
CA THR A 218 16.87 1.46 -0.88
C THR A 218 16.51 0.94 0.50
N ALA A 219 17.32 1.28 1.51
CA ALA A 219 17.04 0.91 2.89
C ALA A 219 15.69 1.51 3.35
N HIS A 220 14.92 0.73 4.10
CA HIS A 220 13.65 1.17 4.65
C HIS A 220 13.84 2.06 5.89
N PRO A 221 13.05 3.13 6.09
CA PRO A 221 13.25 4.08 7.19
C PRO A 221 12.89 3.50 8.57
N GLY A 222 12.07 2.45 8.61
CA GLY A 222 11.61 1.80 9.84
C GLY A 222 12.55 0.73 10.42
N GLY A 223 13.73 0.53 9.84
CA GLY A 223 14.70 -0.44 10.38
C GLY A 223 15.74 -0.90 9.36
N THR A 224 16.85 -1.44 9.88
CA THR A 224 18.01 -1.85 9.07
C THR A 224 17.79 -3.15 8.28
N ASN A 225 16.79 -3.96 8.70
CA ASN A 225 16.51 -5.26 8.10
C ASN A 225 15.32 -5.21 7.12
N ARG A 226 15.10 -4.08 6.47
CA ARG A 226 14.05 -3.94 5.45
C ARG A 226 14.57 -3.13 4.27
N ALA A 227 14.08 -3.43 3.08
CA ALA A 227 14.41 -2.67 1.89
C ALA A 227 13.23 -2.51 0.94
N ILE A 228 13.29 -1.43 0.15
CA ILE A 228 12.35 -1.11 -0.93
C ILE A 228 13.10 -1.33 -2.24
N PHE A 229 12.57 -2.20 -3.09
CA PHE A 229 13.08 -2.51 -4.41
C PHE A 229 12.17 -1.88 -5.46
N HIS A 230 12.73 -1.01 -6.29
CA HIS A 230 12.08 -0.54 -7.50
C HIS A 230 12.60 -1.37 -8.68
N ALA A 231 11.75 -2.14 -9.31
CA ALA A 231 12.09 -3.05 -10.40
C ALA A 231 11.37 -2.63 -11.70
N TRP A 232 12.11 -2.13 -12.68
CA TRP A 232 11.57 -1.71 -13.98
C TRP A 232 11.75 -2.80 -15.04
N ARG A 233 10.75 -2.95 -15.92
CA ARG A 233 10.78 -3.88 -17.05
C ARG A 233 11.85 -3.51 -18.07
N SER A 234 12.14 -2.23 -18.24
CA SER A 234 13.21 -1.76 -19.11
C SER A 234 13.76 -0.43 -18.60
N THR A 235 14.93 -0.02 -19.09
CA THR A 235 15.53 1.28 -18.78
C THR A 235 14.67 2.44 -19.32
N GLU A 236 14.01 2.24 -20.48
CA GLU A 236 13.09 3.21 -21.06
C GLU A 236 11.79 3.31 -20.26
N ALA A 237 11.35 2.22 -19.61
CA ALA A 237 10.21 2.20 -18.73
C ALA A 237 10.48 2.90 -17.38
N ARG A 238 11.73 3.25 -17.09
CA ARG A 238 12.10 3.97 -15.89
C ARG A 238 11.42 5.33 -15.87
N LEU A 239 10.45 5.46 -15.01
CA LEU A 239 9.65 6.68 -14.87
C LEU A 239 10.55 7.82 -14.37
N ARG A 240 10.48 8.98 -15.01
CA ARG A 240 11.32 10.12 -14.62
C ARG A 240 10.99 10.57 -13.19
N PRO A 241 12.01 10.89 -12.37
CA PRO A 241 11.78 11.42 -11.03
C PRO A 241 10.86 12.64 -11.05
N VAL A 242 10.04 12.79 -10.04
CA VAL A 242 9.19 13.96 -9.85
C VAL A 242 10.10 15.17 -9.58
N ALA A 243 9.96 16.21 -10.38
CA ALA A 243 10.68 17.47 -10.13
C ALA A 243 10.26 18.04 -8.77
N GLU A 244 11.19 18.70 -8.07
CA GLU A 244 10.93 19.25 -6.72
C GLU A 244 9.73 20.21 -6.68
N SER A 245 9.50 20.93 -7.79
CA SER A 245 8.34 21.80 -7.99
C SER A 245 6.99 21.06 -8.12
N GLU A 246 7.01 19.76 -8.42
CA GLU A 246 5.83 18.91 -8.59
C GLU A 246 5.53 18.07 -7.35
N ARG A 247 6.38 18.14 -6.29
CA ARG A 247 6.12 17.49 -5.01
C ARG A 247 4.85 18.07 -4.39
N LEU A 248 4.02 17.18 -3.85
CA LEU A 248 2.71 17.58 -3.32
C LEU A 248 2.84 18.70 -2.30
N LYS A 249 2.17 19.82 -2.59
CA LYS A 249 1.90 20.85 -1.59
C LYS A 249 0.95 20.25 -0.54
N PRO A 250 1.12 20.57 0.76
CA PRO A 250 0.15 20.18 1.78
C PRO A 250 -1.26 20.59 1.34
N LEU A 251 -2.25 19.75 1.61
CA LEU A 251 -3.65 19.97 1.23
C LEU A 251 -4.09 21.39 1.58
N SER A 252 -4.18 22.27 0.56
CA SER A 252 -4.90 23.52 0.74
C SER A 252 -6.39 23.18 0.76
N ARG A 253 -7.08 23.64 1.82
CA ARG A 253 -8.51 23.52 2.06
C ARG A 253 -9.32 23.62 0.77
N SER A 254 -9.81 22.50 0.26
CA SER A 254 -10.78 22.49 -0.83
C SER A 254 -12.14 22.07 -0.29
N LEU A 255 -13.05 23.03 -0.23
CA LEU A 255 -14.49 22.89 0.13
C LEU A 255 -15.27 21.90 -0.77
N LYS A 256 -14.63 21.15 -1.66
CA LYS A 256 -15.31 20.22 -2.58
C LYS A 256 -15.68 18.87 -1.95
N CYS A 257 -15.14 18.52 -0.79
CA CYS A 257 -15.40 17.22 -0.10
C CYS A 257 -16.86 17.08 0.42
N ARG A 258 -17.56 18.19 0.70
CA ARG A 258 -18.94 18.15 1.22
C ARG A 258 -19.99 17.56 0.29
N ARG A 259 -19.70 17.46 -1.04
CA ARG A 259 -20.65 16.89 -2.03
C ARG A 259 -20.50 15.40 -2.27
N ALA A 260 -19.31 14.81 -2.08
CA ALA A 260 -19.05 13.39 -2.35
C ALA A 260 -19.68 12.46 -1.30
N VAL A 261 -19.70 12.86 -0.03
CA VAL A 261 -20.33 12.09 1.07
C VAL A 261 -21.83 11.87 0.83
N ARG A 262 -22.52 12.80 0.17
CA ARG A 262 -23.95 12.69 -0.15
C ARG A 262 -24.28 11.66 -1.23
N ALA A 263 -23.36 11.33 -2.12
CA ALA A 263 -23.63 10.48 -3.28
C ALA A 263 -23.47 8.98 -3.01
N ILE A 264 -22.58 8.57 -2.10
CA ILE A 264 -22.21 7.16 -1.89
C ILE A 264 -23.23 6.43 -1.01
N PHE A 265 -23.89 7.12 -0.07
CA PHE A 265 -24.86 6.53 0.86
C PHE A 265 -26.33 6.75 0.44
N GLY A 266 -26.58 7.22 -0.78
CA GLY A 266 -27.87 7.67 -1.31
C GLY A 266 -28.75 6.65 -2.00
N ARG A 267 -28.34 5.38 -2.17
CA ARG A 267 -29.14 4.36 -2.87
C ARG A 267 -29.21 3.07 -2.09
N LYS A 268 -30.16 2.94 -1.20
CA LYS A 268 -30.94 1.71 -0.96
C LYS A 268 -32.33 2.16 -0.50
N LYS A 269 -33.30 2.03 -1.42
CA LYS A 269 -34.71 1.79 -1.04
C LYS A 269 -34.90 0.30 -0.93
#